data_dab52c4333e407783f7fefad7370e89b
#
_entry.id   dab52c4333e407783f7fefad7370e89b
#
_cell.length_a   1.000
_cell.length_b   1.000
_cell.length_c   1.000
_cell.angle_alpha   90.00
_cell.angle_beta   90.00
_cell.angle_gamma   90.00
#
_symmetry.space_group_name_H-M   'P 1'
#
loop_
_entity.id
_entity.type
_entity.pdbx_description
1 polymer ?
#
loop_
_entity_poly.entity_id
_entity_poly.type
_entity_poly.pdbx_seq_one_letter_code
_entity_poly.pdbx_strand_id
1 'polypeptide(L)'
;MKLVFKKTEKKPESCFMARQVTVPCLEQDWHFHPELELIYFLKSSGTRYVGNSVGNFEPGELYLIGSNVPHLFRNRKEYYEQNEKEAVNLVVIKFEKDFLGESFFNLVEALSL
;
A
#
# COMPACT_ATOMS: atom_id res chain seq x y z
N MET A 1 11.48 -14.17 -3.14
CA MET A 1 10.18 -13.66 -3.60
C MET A 1 10.29 -13.19 -5.04
N LYS A 2 9.30 -13.53 -5.82
CA LYS A 2 9.25 -13.09 -7.22
C LYS A 2 8.58 -11.72 -7.30
N LEU A 3 9.22 -10.77 -7.95
CA LEU A 3 8.65 -9.45 -8.16
C LEU A 3 7.56 -9.50 -9.24
N VAL A 4 6.41 -8.94 -8.93
CA VAL A 4 5.25 -8.93 -9.82
C VAL A 4 4.84 -7.50 -10.14
N PHE A 5 4.61 -7.21 -11.43
CA PHE A 5 4.00 -5.96 -11.83
C PHE A 5 2.49 -6.11 -11.70
N LYS A 6 1.88 -5.21 -10.94
CA LYS A 6 0.42 -5.19 -10.74
C LYS A 6 -0.19 -4.02 -11.47
N LYS A 7 -1.13 -4.30 -12.36
CA LYS A 7 -1.87 -3.24 -13.04
C LYS A 7 -3.05 -2.82 -12.16
N THR A 8 -3.14 -1.53 -11.89
CA THR A 8 -4.25 -0.99 -11.12
C THR A 8 -5.46 -0.84 -12.04
N GLU A 9 -6.59 -1.40 -11.62
CA GLU A 9 -7.85 -1.20 -12.33
C GLU A 9 -8.47 0.10 -11.87
N LYS A 10 -8.78 0.97 -12.81
CA LYS A 10 -9.46 2.23 -12.54
C LYS A 10 -10.25 2.64 -13.77
N LYS A 11 -11.23 3.49 -13.58
CA LYS A 11 -12.05 4.00 -14.67
C LYS A 11 -11.19 4.89 -15.58
N PRO A 12 -11.45 4.89 -16.91
CA PRO A 12 -10.62 5.65 -17.84
C PRO A 12 -10.49 7.14 -17.52
N GLU A 13 -11.52 7.75 -16.97
CA GLU A 13 -11.52 9.17 -16.63
C GLU A 13 -11.05 9.47 -15.23
N SER A 14 -10.62 8.46 -14.48
CA SER A 14 -10.15 8.61 -13.10
C SER A 14 -8.65 8.68 -13.06
N CYS A 15 -8.12 9.64 -12.30
CA CYS A 15 -6.68 9.72 -12.03
C CYS A 15 -6.31 9.05 -10.71
N PHE A 16 -7.28 8.56 -9.96
CA PHE A 16 -7.02 7.89 -8.69
C PHE A 16 -8.07 6.81 -8.42
N MET A 17 -7.73 5.93 -7.49
CA MET A 17 -8.63 4.91 -6.99
C MET A 17 -8.50 4.86 -5.48
N ALA A 18 -9.63 4.87 -4.78
CA ALA A 18 -9.65 4.77 -3.32
C ALA A 18 -10.61 3.67 -2.91
N ARG A 19 -10.21 2.86 -1.94
CA ARG A 19 -11.10 1.83 -1.42
C ARG A 19 -10.70 1.41 -0.02
N GLN A 20 -11.66 0.87 0.71
CA GLN A 20 -11.43 0.21 1.98
C GLN A 20 -11.37 -1.29 1.73
N VAL A 21 -10.40 -1.94 2.35
CA VAL A 21 -10.18 -3.38 2.21
C VAL A 21 -10.33 -4.02 3.57
N THR A 22 -11.21 -5.01 3.65
CA THR A 22 -11.43 -5.78 4.86
C THR A 22 -11.30 -7.25 4.51
N VAL A 23 -10.26 -7.90 5.00
CA VAL A 23 -9.90 -9.27 4.64
C VAL A 23 -9.31 -9.99 5.85
N PRO A 24 -9.21 -11.34 5.81
CA PRO A 24 -8.59 -12.07 6.92
C PRO A 24 -7.10 -11.81 7.04
N CYS A 25 -6.41 -11.66 5.93
CA CYS A 25 -4.97 -11.45 5.89
C CYS A 25 -4.58 -10.79 4.59
N LEU A 26 -3.39 -10.19 4.59
CA LEU A 26 -2.86 -9.52 3.40
C LEU A 26 -2.27 -10.54 2.43
N GLU A 27 -2.31 -10.21 1.14
CA GLU A 27 -1.64 -10.99 0.12
C GLU A 27 -0.12 -10.92 0.34
N GLN A 28 0.57 -11.98 -0.07
CA GLN A 28 2.00 -12.08 0.14
C GLN A 28 2.80 -11.89 -1.15
N ASP A 29 2.37 -10.96 -2.01
CA ASP A 29 3.04 -10.67 -3.28
C ASP A 29 3.99 -9.50 -3.13
N TRP A 30 5.24 -9.72 -3.47
CA TRP A 30 6.23 -8.67 -3.67
C TRP A 30 5.94 -8.08 -5.05
N HIS A 31 5.44 -6.82 -5.07
CA HIS A 31 4.90 -6.24 -6.30
C HIS A 31 5.24 -4.75 -6.43
N PHE A 32 5.04 -4.23 -7.62
CA PHE A 32 5.20 -2.80 -7.90
C PHE A 32 4.19 -2.36 -8.96
N HIS A 33 3.95 -1.06 -9.01
CA HIS A 33 3.06 -0.43 -10.00
C HIS A 33 3.43 1.04 -10.16
N PRO A 34 3.06 1.68 -11.30
CA PRO A 34 3.44 3.06 -11.53
C PRO A 34 2.72 4.09 -10.65
N GLU A 35 1.55 3.76 -10.12
CA GLU A 35 0.81 4.67 -9.25
C GLU A 35 1.51 4.84 -7.91
N LEU A 36 1.39 6.03 -7.32
CA LEU A 36 1.71 6.21 -5.91
C LEU A 36 0.60 5.57 -5.08
N GLU A 37 0.94 5.13 -3.89
CA GLU A 37 -0.03 4.45 -3.04
C GLU A 37 0.06 4.99 -1.63
N LEU A 38 -1.09 5.40 -1.10
CA LEU A 38 -1.23 5.83 0.28
C LEU A 38 -2.02 4.75 1.00
N ILE A 39 -1.45 4.18 2.06
CA ILE A 39 -2.08 3.09 2.81
C ILE A 39 -2.21 3.51 4.27
N TYR A 40 -3.44 3.42 4.78
CA TYR A 40 -3.72 3.64 6.19
C TYR A 40 -4.24 2.35 6.81
N PHE A 41 -3.56 1.86 7.83
CA PHE A 41 -3.93 0.62 8.50
C PHE A 41 -4.83 0.91 9.69
N LEU A 42 -6.08 0.46 9.63
CA LEU A 42 -6.99 0.52 10.76
C LEU A 42 -6.81 -0.71 11.66
N LYS A 43 -6.68 -1.87 11.05
CA LYS A 43 -6.38 -3.15 11.72
C LYS A 43 -5.41 -3.91 10.85
N SER A 44 -4.25 -4.15 11.31
CA SER A 44 -3.28 -5.06 10.71
C SER A 44 -1.92 -4.78 11.31
N SER A 45 -1.11 -5.80 11.42
CA SER A 45 0.27 -5.64 11.85
C SER A 45 1.15 -6.71 11.21
N GLY A 46 2.43 -6.44 11.18
CA GLY A 46 3.37 -7.38 10.60
C GLY A 46 4.66 -6.71 10.19
N THR A 47 5.22 -7.17 9.09
CA THR A 47 6.49 -6.67 8.55
C THR A 47 6.25 -6.00 7.20
N ARG A 48 6.85 -4.85 7.01
CA ARG A 48 6.82 -4.14 5.74
C ARG A 48 8.14 -4.27 5.01
N TYR A 49 8.04 -4.47 3.73
CA TYR A 49 9.19 -4.48 2.81
C TYR A 49 8.87 -3.43 1.75
N VAL A 50 9.58 -2.31 1.77
CA VAL A 50 9.35 -1.20 0.83
C VAL A 50 10.70 -0.80 0.26
N GLY A 51 10.92 -1.08 -1.03
CA GLY A 51 12.21 -0.85 -1.66
C GLY A 51 13.29 -1.61 -0.91
N ASN A 52 14.27 -0.88 -0.39
CA ASN A 52 15.37 -1.45 0.40
C ASN A 52 15.12 -1.41 1.90
N SER A 53 13.93 -0.94 2.32
CA SER A 53 13.63 -0.78 3.74
C SER A 53 12.81 -1.95 4.25
N VAL A 54 13.14 -2.42 5.44
CA VAL A 54 12.41 -3.48 6.13
C VAL A 54 12.12 -2.99 7.55
N GLY A 55 10.89 -3.16 8.00
CA GLY A 55 10.50 -2.77 9.35
C GLY A 55 9.16 -3.35 9.71
N ASN A 56 8.64 -2.97 10.86
CA ASN A 56 7.33 -3.39 11.30
C ASN A 56 6.28 -2.38 10.87
N PHE A 57 5.03 -2.80 10.79
CA PHE A 57 3.91 -1.89 10.67
C PHE A 57 2.83 -2.26 11.68
N GLU A 58 2.09 -1.25 12.13
CA GLU A 58 1.09 -1.39 13.20
C GLU A 58 -0.17 -0.61 12.84
N PRO A 59 -1.31 -0.93 13.49
CA PRO A 59 -2.53 -0.15 13.30
C PRO A 59 -2.31 1.34 13.59
N GLY A 60 -2.94 2.19 12.81
CA GLY A 60 -2.84 3.64 12.96
C GLY A 60 -1.72 4.25 12.15
N GLU A 61 -0.90 3.45 11.48
CA GLU A 61 0.20 3.96 10.66
C GLU A 61 -0.24 4.23 9.23
N LEU A 62 0.36 5.27 8.65
CA LEU A 62 0.09 5.71 7.30
C LEU A 62 1.39 5.66 6.50
N TYR A 63 1.33 5.04 5.32
CA TYR A 63 2.50 4.90 4.45
C TYR A 63 2.23 5.48 3.08
N LEU A 64 3.21 6.19 2.55
CA LEU A 64 3.18 6.65 1.16
C LEU A 64 4.25 5.88 0.39
N ILE A 65 3.83 5.13 -0.60
CA ILE A 65 4.70 4.31 -1.44
C ILE A 65 4.88 5.02 -2.78
N GLY A 66 6.11 5.23 -3.17
CA GLY A 66 6.42 5.92 -4.41
C GLY A 66 6.09 5.11 -5.66
N SER A 67 6.08 5.80 -6.80
CA SER A 67 5.84 5.18 -8.10
C SER A 67 6.90 4.10 -8.38
N ASN A 68 6.44 2.92 -8.78
CA ASN A 68 7.27 1.77 -9.14
C ASN A 68 8.21 1.27 -8.02
N VAL A 69 7.95 1.64 -6.77
CA VAL A 69 8.73 1.13 -5.65
C VAL A 69 8.15 -0.24 -5.27
N PRO A 70 8.95 -1.31 -5.33
CA PRO A 70 8.49 -2.63 -4.92
C PRO A 70 8.10 -2.64 -3.44
N HIS A 71 7.01 -3.28 -3.12
CA HIS A 71 6.54 -3.32 -1.74
C HIS A 71 5.73 -4.57 -1.44
N LEU A 72 5.71 -4.91 -0.14
CA LEU A 72 4.93 -6.00 0.41
C LEU A 72 4.71 -5.72 1.89
N PHE A 73 3.47 -5.84 2.31
CA PHE A 73 3.12 -5.83 3.73
C PHE A 73 2.65 -7.23 4.09
N ARG A 74 3.44 -7.91 4.93
CA ARG A 74 3.17 -9.29 5.32
C ARG A 74 2.67 -9.32 6.75
N ASN A 75 1.54 -9.93 6.97
CA ASN A 75 1.03 -10.13 8.33
C ASN A 75 1.88 -11.13 9.08
N ARG A 76 1.73 -11.11 10.41
CA ARG A 76 2.31 -12.15 11.24
C ARG A 76 1.65 -13.48 10.90
N LYS A 77 2.36 -14.56 11.17
CA LYS A 77 1.92 -15.92 10.84
C LYS A 77 0.48 -16.21 11.31
N GLU A 78 0.13 -15.74 12.50
CA GLU A 78 -1.17 -15.98 13.10
C GLU A 78 -2.33 -15.50 12.23
N TYR A 79 -2.13 -14.43 11.46
CA TYR A 79 -3.16 -13.92 10.56
C TYR A 79 -3.53 -14.93 9.48
N TYR A 80 -2.58 -15.73 9.03
CA TYR A 80 -2.78 -16.70 7.95
C TYR A 80 -3.34 -18.03 8.45
N GLU A 81 -3.41 -18.22 9.76
CA GLU A 81 -3.85 -19.47 10.38
C GLU A 81 -5.17 -19.34 11.13
N GLN A 82 -5.72 -18.13 11.22
CA GLN A 82 -6.91 -17.86 12.02
C GLN A 82 -8.15 -17.71 11.13
N ASN A 83 -9.33 -17.65 11.75
CA ASN A 83 -10.61 -17.62 11.03
C ASN A 83 -11.32 -16.26 11.09
N GLU A 84 -10.70 -15.24 11.65
CA GLU A 84 -11.29 -13.91 11.71
C GLU A 84 -11.29 -13.28 10.32
N LYS A 85 -12.49 -13.07 9.75
CA LYS A 85 -12.63 -12.59 8.38
C LYS A 85 -12.24 -11.12 8.20
N GLU A 86 -12.27 -10.35 9.28
CA GLU A 86 -12.02 -8.91 9.23
C GLU A 86 -10.82 -8.53 10.08
N ALA A 87 -9.84 -9.44 10.19
CA ALA A 87 -8.63 -9.18 10.97
C ALA A 87 -7.79 -8.04 10.37
N VAL A 88 -7.92 -7.81 9.08
CA VAL A 88 -7.25 -6.72 8.36
C VAL A 88 -8.30 -5.72 7.90
N ASN A 89 -8.08 -4.45 8.20
CA ASN A 89 -8.92 -3.37 7.73
C ASN A 89 -8.00 -2.20 7.40
N LEU A 90 -8.00 -1.79 6.13
CA LEU A 90 -7.15 -0.70 5.69
C LEU A 90 -7.86 0.13 4.62
N VAL A 91 -7.37 1.34 4.44
CA VAL A 91 -7.78 2.22 3.34
C VAL A 91 -6.59 2.38 2.44
N VAL A 92 -6.78 2.15 1.15
CA VAL A 92 -5.74 2.35 0.16
C VAL A 92 -6.20 3.36 -0.88
N ILE A 93 -5.31 4.29 -1.21
CA ILE A 93 -5.55 5.26 -2.27
C ILE A 93 -4.39 5.15 -3.24
N LYS A 94 -4.69 4.87 -4.51
CA LYS A 94 -3.70 4.86 -5.58
C LYS A 94 -3.98 6.02 -6.50
N PHE A 95 -2.93 6.73 -6.89
CA PHE A 95 -3.10 7.89 -7.78
C PHE A 95 -1.89 8.04 -8.67
N GLU A 96 -2.13 8.66 -9.82
CA GLU A 96 -1.05 8.92 -10.76
C GLU A 96 -0.16 10.05 -10.25
N LYS A 97 1.09 10.00 -10.65
CA LYS A 97 2.14 10.89 -10.19
C LYS A 97 1.77 12.38 -10.31
N ASP A 98 1.06 12.73 -11.35
CA ASP A 98 0.70 14.12 -11.63
C ASP A 98 -0.76 14.45 -11.29
N PHE A 99 -1.44 13.58 -10.54
CA PHE A 99 -2.85 13.72 -10.21
C PHE A 99 -3.19 15.07 -9.57
N LEU A 100 -2.40 15.50 -8.60
CA LEU A 100 -2.61 16.78 -7.90
C LEU A 100 -1.66 17.87 -8.39
N GLY A 101 -0.97 17.62 -9.49
CA GLY A 101 -0.08 18.57 -10.10
C GLY A 101 1.32 18.56 -9.53
N GLU A 102 2.20 19.26 -10.22
CA GLU A 102 3.63 19.28 -9.89
C GLU A 102 3.90 19.86 -8.50
N SER A 103 3.15 20.88 -8.12
CA SER A 103 3.35 21.52 -6.81
C SER A 103 3.09 20.56 -5.67
N PHE A 104 2.05 19.75 -5.77
CA PHE A 104 1.76 18.74 -4.76
C PHE A 104 2.87 17.70 -4.73
N PHE A 105 3.31 17.25 -5.89
CA PHE A 105 4.35 16.24 -5.97
C PHE A 105 5.65 16.73 -5.36
N ASN A 106 6.01 17.97 -5.64
CA ASN A 106 7.21 18.59 -5.07
C ASN A 106 7.10 18.71 -3.55
N LEU A 107 5.92 19.00 -3.04
CA LEU A 107 5.70 19.07 -1.59
C LEU A 107 5.90 17.68 -0.96
N VAL A 108 5.35 16.64 -1.57
CA VAL A 108 5.53 15.28 -1.07
C VAL A 108 7.01 14.91 -1.05
N GLU A 109 7.75 15.22 -2.10
CA GLU A 109 9.19 14.95 -2.12
C GLU A 109 9.94 15.70 -1.03
N ALA A 110 9.57 16.96 -0.79
CA ALA A 110 10.20 17.78 0.26
C ALA A 110 9.93 17.22 1.65
N LEU A 111 8.76 16.59 1.84
CA LEU A 111 8.37 16.01 3.12
C LEU A 111 8.78 14.53 3.22
N SER A 112 9.22 13.96 2.15
CA SER A 112 9.55 12.55 2.18
C SER A 112 10.83 12.34 2.94
N LEU A 113 10.71 11.57 3.54
CA LEU A 113 11.46 11.33 4.61
C LEU A 113 12.15 9.99 4.48
#